data_b2b65c715529f8cd575c5c06e31011d5
#
_entry.id   b2b65c715529f8cd575c5c06e31011d5
#
_cell.length_a   1.000
_cell.length_b   1.000
_cell.length_c   1.000
_cell.angle_alpha   90.00
_cell.angle_beta   90.00
_cell.angle_gamma   90.00
#
_symmetry.space_group_name_H-M   'P 1'
#
loop_
_entity.id
_entity.type
_entity.pdbx_description
1 polymer ?
#
loop_
_entity_poly.entity_id
_entity_poly.type
_entity_poly.pdbx_seq_one_letter_code
_entity_poly.pdbx_strand_id
1 'polypeptide(L)'
;AVIEQWRSSIRPRLVARNLALQDVDLGSLDDQGLADHVSEILAHLRSTFEEHFRLHGYDLGPIGLLLLAGGEWGLASTDLLTTLAGASPSTVEPRETLGRIRAAVTAAGVQPTNLSEVASASPEAAAELYAYLRQRGSVLYAGYDLDSPTLGEAPAVVLASILSGDTTGPDPDEADKAAAVLREQVPEADRTRFDGLLADAREAMDLRDDNGPITAEWPCGLLRLAMLEAGRRLASSGRLRDPAHVFELDRYELPAAVAGAPEPGADDLATRAANRARQKTLDPPATLGEAEAQPPLDALPEPLATTVSLVLTVIAELGMGELDGPPVDRLPLTGTGIGTEPFVGVARVAENADEAFDRLEPGEILVTRTTSPAYNMVLTLVGGLVTAEGGPMSHAAVLSRELGIPAVVGAPDAMSSIADGDRIEVDPRAGRVRVVG
;
A
#
# COMPACT_ATOMS: atom_id res chain seq x y z
N ALA A 1 -16.04 11.99 -16.93
CA ALA A 1 -16.34 10.93 -17.93
C ALA A 1 -15.58 9.64 -17.61
N VAL A 2 -14.23 9.64 -17.47
CA VAL A 2 -13.45 8.41 -17.20
C VAL A 2 -13.74 7.87 -15.80
N ILE A 3 -13.78 8.71 -14.77
CA ILE A 3 -14.11 8.32 -13.38
C ILE A 3 -15.53 7.76 -13.32
N GLU A 4 -16.48 8.37 -14.01
CA GLU A 4 -17.85 7.84 -14.10
C GLU A 4 -17.89 6.48 -14.83
N GLN A 5 -17.11 6.30 -15.89
CA GLN A 5 -16.98 5.02 -16.58
C GLN A 5 -16.30 3.97 -15.69
N TRP A 6 -15.32 4.37 -14.87
CA TRP A 6 -14.74 3.51 -13.83
C TRP A 6 -15.82 2.97 -12.90
N ARG A 7 -16.58 3.86 -12.28
CA ARG A 7 -17.61 3.49 -11.29
C ARG A 7 -18.74 2.65 -11.88
N SER A 8 -19.24 3.03 -13.06
CA SER A 8 -20.44 2.41 -13.63
C SER A 8 -20.18 1.15 -14.44
N SER A 9 -18.97 0.94 -14.94
CA SER A 9 -18.67 -0.14 -15.89
C SER A 9 -17.38 -0.88 -15.63
N ILE A 10 -16.23 -0.17 -15.55
CA ILE A 10 -14.92 -0.81 -15.51
C ILE A 10 -14.72 -1.56 -14.19
N ARG A 11 -14.87 -0.88 -13.06
CA ARG A 11 -14.74 -1.45 -11.71
C ARG A 11 -15.65 -2.66 -11.49
N PRO A 12 -16.97 -2.58 -11.72
CA PRO A 12 -17.84 -3.73 -11.53
C PRO A 12 -17.46 -4.93 -12.38
N ARG A 13 -17.05 -4.71 -13.62
CA ARG A 13 -16.58 -5.78 -14.55
C ARG A 13 -15.31 -6.45 -14.03
N LEU A 14 -14.33 -5.67 -13.56
CA LEU A 14 -13.06 -6.20 -13.05
C LEU A 14 -13.27 -6.97 -11.73
N VAL A 15 -14.03 -6.41 -10.81
CA VAL A 15 -14.39 -7.09 -9.55
C VAL A 15 -15.12 -8.41 -9.82
N ALA A 16 -16.11 -8.41 -10.72
CA ALA A 16 -16.82 -9.62 -11.09
C ALA A 16 -15.88 -10.68 -11.69
N ARG A 17 -14.91 -10.27 -12.50
CA ARG A 17 -13.93 -11.19 -13.09
C ARG A 17 -12.95 -11.72 -12.05
N ASN A 18 -12.43 -10.88 -11.16
CA ASN A 18 -11.58 -11.30 -10.06
C ASN A 18 -12.30 -12.34 -9.19
N LEU A 19 -13.55 -12.09 -8.82
CA LEU A 19 -14.37 -13.02 -8.06
C LEU A 19 -14.61 -14.35 -8.81
N ALA A 20 -14.89 -14.30 -10.11
CA ALA A 20 -15.11 -15.50 -10.89
C ALA A 20 -13.87 -16.41 -10.96
N LEU A 21 -12.66 -15.81 -11.04
CA LEU A 21 -11.40 -16.55 -10.98
C LEU A 21 -11.12 -17.07 -9.57
N GLN A 22 -11.43 -16.30 -8.55
CA GLN A 22 -11.26 -16.66 -7.14
C GLN A 22 -12.16 -17.82 -6.71
N ASP A 23 -13.38 -17.90 -7.26
CA ASP A 23 -14.39 -18.91 -6.87
C ASP A 23 -14.07 -20.31 -7.43
N VAL A 24 -13.03 -20.46 -8.25
CA VAL A 24 -12.59 -21.76 -8.74
C VAL A 24 -11.93 -22.55 -7.60
N ASP A 25 -12.48 -23.72 -7.31
CA ASP A 25 -11.85 -24.65 -6.36
C ASP A 25 -10.60 -25.30 -6.97
N LEU A 26 -9.44 -24.72 -6.70
CA LEU A 26 -8.15 -25.14 -7.23
C LEU A 26 -7.84 -26.62 -6.88
N GLY A 27 -8.30 -27.08 -5.70
CA GLY A 27 -8.09 -28.46 -5.24
C GLY A 27 -8.85 -29.49 -6.06
N SER A 28 -9.97 -29.11 -6.66
CA SER A 28 -10.82 -29.97 -7.49
C SER A 28 -10.34 -30.12 -8.94
N LEU A 29 -9.46 -29.22 -9.41
CA LEU A 29 -8.91 -29.26 -10.77
C LEU A 29 -7.90 -30.39 -10.91
N ASP A 30 -7.88 -31.07 -12.08
CA ASP A 30 -6.74 -31.87 -12.47
C ASP A 30 -5.55 -30.98 -12.90
N ASP A 31 -4.41 -31.57 -13.22
CA ASP A 31 -3.21 -30.79 -13.54
C ASP A 31 -3.37 -29.96 -14.81
N GLN A 32 -4.11 -30.47 -15.81
CA GLN A 32 -4.41 -29.68 -17.02
C GLN A 32 -5.37 -28.53 -16.69
N GLY A 33 -6.41 -28.78 -15.93
CA GLY A 33 -7.35 -27.75 -15.47
C GLY A 33 -6.67 -26.65 -14.66
N LEU A 34 -5.69 -27.01 -13.80
CA LEU A 34 -4.89 -26.05 -13.06
C LEU A 34 -3.98 -25.23 -13.99
N ALA A 35 -3.31 -25.85 -14.97
CA ALA A 35 -2.48 -25.15 -15.95
C ALA A 35 -3.31 -24.19 -16.81
N ASP A 36 -4.50 -24.60 -17.23
CA ASP A 36 -5.44 -23.76 -17.99
C ASP A 36 -5.91 -22.57 -17.14
N HIS A 37 -6.24 -22.79 -15.86
CA HIS A 37 -6.65 -21.76 -14.93
C HIS A 37 -5.53 -20.73 -14.66
N VAL A 38 -4.28 -21.19 -14.46
CA VAL A 38 -3.10 -20.29 -14.36
C VAL A 38 -2.96 -19.45 -15.62
N SER A 39 -3.13 -20.05 -16.80
CA SER A 39 -3.04 -19.34 -18.06
C SER A 39 -4.15 -18.28 -18.20
N GLU A 40 -5.35 -18.58 -17.72
CA GLU A 40 -6.49 -17.66 -17.69
C GLU A 40 -6.24 -16.49 -16.74
N ILE A 41 -5.68 -16.73 -15.54
CA ILE A 41 -5.28 -15.67 -14.61
C ILE A 41 -4.18 -14.79 -15.22
N LEU A 42 -3.16 -15.38 -15.86
CA LEU A 42 -2.10 -14.61 -16.51
C LEU A 42 -2.63 -13.71 -17.63
N ALA A 43 -3.59 -14.20 -18.42
CA ALA A 43 -4.25 -13.39 -19.46
C ALA A 43 -5.08 -12.26 -18.84
N HIS A 44 -5.78 -12.54 -17.75
CA HIS A 44 -6.53 -11.53 -16.99
C HIS A 44 -5.60 -10.48 -16.39
N LEU A 45 -4.54 -10.90 -15.69
CA LEU A 45 -3.54 -10.03 -15.10
C LEU A 45 -2.94 -9.07 -16.13
N ARG A 46 -2.57 -9.58 -17.33
CA ARG A 46 -2.09 -8.74 -18.41
C ARG A 46 -3.12 -7.66 -18.81
N SER A 47 -4.38 -8.05 -18.99
CA SER A 47 -5.46 -7.13 -19.37
C SER A 47 -5.72 -6.09 -18.28
N THR A 48 -5.64 -6.47 -16.99
CA THR A 48 -5.86 -5.55 -15.88
C THR A 48 -4.69 -4.58 -15.70
N PHE A 49 -3.43 -5.01 -15.96
CA PHE A 49 -2.29 -4.09 -15.98
C PHE A 49 -2.36 -3.09 -17.13
N GLU A 50 -2.85 -3.49 -18.32
CA GLU A 50 -3.11 -2.55 -19.42
C GLU A 50 -4.15 -1.50 -18.99
N GLU A 51 -5.21 -1.91 -18.29
CA GLU A 51 -6.22 -1.01 -17.74
C GLU A 51 -5.65 -0.12 -16.61
N HIS A 52 -4.84 -0.68 -15.72
CA HIS A 52 -4.15 0.04 -14.65
C HIS A 52 -3.39 1.25 -15.17
N PHE A 53 -2.52 1.03 -16.16
CA PHE A 53 -1.73 2.12 -16.73
C PHE A 53 -2.57 3.08 -17.59
N ARG A 54 -3.65 2.61 -18.21
CA ARG A 54 -4.57 3.48 -18.94
C ARG A 54 -5.32 4.45 -18.03
N LEU A 55 -5.55 4.06 -16.78
CA LEU A 55 -6.24 4.87 -15.78
C LEU A 55 -5.30 5.86 -15.09
N HIS A 56 -3.97 5.61 -15.09
CA HIS A 56 -3.01 6.57 -14.59
C HIS A 56 -3.11 7.91 -15.35
N GLY A 57 -3.07 8.98 -14.60
CA GLY A 57 -3.34 10.32 -15.11
C GLY A 57 -4.78 10.79 -14.81
N TYR A 58 -5.76 9.90 -14.78
CA TYR A 58 -7.12 10.22 -14.30
C TYR A 58 -7.27 10.05 -12.79
N ASP A 59 -6.48 9.19 -12.19
CA ASP A 59 -6.39 8.97 -10.75
C ASP A 59 -5.51 10.02 -10.06
N LEU A 60 -4.36 10.36 -10.64
CA LEU A 60 -3.39 11.30 -10.07
C LEU A 60 -3.52 12.73 -10.60
N GLY A 61 -3.92 12.89 -11.85
CA GLY A 61 -3.96 14.19 -12.54
C GLY A 61 -4.79 15.26 -11.82
N PRO A 62 -6.03 15.00 -11.40
CA PRO A 62 -6.83 15.98 -10.68
C PRO A 62 -6.20 16.42 -9.35
N ILE A 63 -5.55 15.50 -8.63
CA ILE A 63 -4.83 15.79 -7.39
C ILE A 63 -3.62 16.69 -7.71
N GLY A 64 -2.84 16.33 -8.74
CA GLY A 64 -1.69 17.12 -9.18
C GLY A 64 -2.09 18.55 -9.61
N LEU A 65 -3.22 18.71 -10.30
CA LEU A 65 -3.76 20.03 -10.67
C LEU A 65 -4.12 20.88 -9.44
N LEU A 66 -4.74 20.28 -8.41
CA LEU A 66 -5.04 20.96 -7.16
C LEU A 66 -3.76 21.40 -6.45
N LEU A 67 -2.74 20.52 -6.36
CA LEU A 67 -1.47 20.81 -5.70
C LEU A 67 -0.70 21.93 -6.42
N LEU A 68 -0.60 21.88 -7.75
CA LEU A 68 0.06 22.92 -8.54
C LEU A 68 -0.62 24.28 -8.38
N ALA A 69 -1.95 24.31 -8.50
CA ALA A 69 -2.71 25.55 -8.31
C ALA A 69 -2.58 26.08 -6.86
N GLY A 70 -2.57 25.18 -5.88
CA GLY A 70 -2.32 25.53 -4.49
C GLY A 70 -0.97 26.20 -4.28
N GLY A 71 0.08 25.70 -4.93
CA GLY A 71 1.40 26.33 -4.93
C GLY A 71 1.38 27.75 -5.52
N GLU A 72 0.60 28.02 -6.58
CA GLU A 72 0.38 29.35 -7.14
C GLU A 72 -0.23 30.30 -6.10
N TRP A 73 -1.06 29.80 -5.22
CA TRP A 73 -1.73 30.59 -4.15
C TRP A 73 -0.97 30.59 -2.83
N GLY A 74 0.21 29.94 -2.76
CA GLY A 74 1.03 29.86 -1.54
C GLY A 74 0.47 28.92 -0.47
N LEU A 75 -0.41 27.99 -0.84
CA LEU A 75 -0.95 26.97 0.05
C LEU A 75 0.02 25.78 0.17
N ALA A 76 0.15 25.21 1.38
CA ALA A 76 0.97 24.03 1.59
C ALA A 76 0.27 22.78 1.04
N SER A 77 1.03 21.90 0.38
CA SER A 77 0.52 20.62 -0.14
C SER A 77 -0.11 19.76 0.97
N THR A 78 0.50 19.74 2.15
CA THR A 78 -0.02 18.99 3.31
C THR A 78 -1.41 19.44 3.73
N ASP A 79 -1.68 20.76 3.68
CA ASP A 79 -2.98 21.31 4.04
C ASP A 79 -4.02 21.00 2.97
N LEU A 80 -3.63 21.08 1.69
CA LEU A 80 -4.50 20.69 0.57
C LEU A 80 -4.88 19.22 0.63
N LEU A 81 -3.92 18.33 0.95
CA LEU A 81 -4.19 16.89 1.05
C LEU A 81 -5.14 16.54 2.21
N THR A 82 -5.15 17.32 3.30
CA THR A 82 -6.14 17.10 4.37
C THR A 82 -7.58 17.34 3.90
N THR A 83 -7.78 18.17 2.88
CA THR A 83 -9.11 18.42 2.30
C THR A 83 -9.66 17.24 1.48
N LEU A 84 -8.81 16.26 1.16
CA LEU A 84 -9.19 15.04 0.43
C LEU A 84 -9.53 13.87 1.37
N ALA A 85 -9.34 14.03 2.67
CA ALA A 85 -9.58 13.00 3.65
C ALA A 85 -11.06 12.56 3.66
N GLY A 86 -11.31 11.25 3.70
CA GLY A 86 -12.65 10.68 3.67
C GLY A 86 -13.39 10.75 2.31
N ALA A 87 -12.74 11.28 1.26
CA ALA A 87 -13.36 11.40 -0.06
C ALA A 87 -13.46 10.08 -0.85
N SER A 88 -12.75 9.03 -0.42
CA SER A 88 -12.73 7.73 -1.10
C SER A 88 -13.62 6.71 -0.39
N PRO A 89 -14.74 6.27 -1.00
CA PRO A 89 -15.53 5.16 -0.48
C PRO A 89 -14.73 3.86 -0.32
N SER A 90 -13.73 3.63 -1.15
CA SER A 90 -12.90 2.41 -1.15
C SER A 90 -12.02 2.26 0.09
N THR A 91 -11.69 3.36 0.77
CA THR A 91 -10.96 3.34 2.04
C THR A 91 -11.89 3.41 3.25
N VAL A 92 -13.06 4.02 3.11
CA VAL A 92 -14.06 4.15 4.19
C VAL A 92 -14.78 2.83 4.44
N GLU A 93 -15.28 2.15 3.40
CA GLU A 93 -16.08 0.93 3.50
C GLU A 93 -15.38 -0.22 4.25
N PRO A 94 -14.08 -0.54 3.98
CA PRO A 94 -13.39 -1.60 4.73
C PRO A 94 -13.31 -1.34 6.22
N ARG A 95 -13.02 -0.10 6.60
CA ARG A 95 -12.94 0.31 8.01
C ARG A 95 -14.30 0.22 8.70
N GLU A 96 -15.37 0.66 8.04
CA GLU A 96 -16.73 0.50 8.54
C GLU A 96 -17.08 -0.98 8.73
N THR A 97 -16.70 -1.83 7.77
CA THR A 97 -16.92 -3.29 7.87
C THR A 97 -16.18 -3.88 9.06
N LEU A 98 -14.89 -3.54 9.25
CA LEU A 98 -14.14 -3.99 10.42
C LEU A 98 -14.75 -3.46 11.73
N GLY A 99 -15.27 -2.23 11.73
CA GLY A 99 -16.01 -1.65 12.85
C GLY A 99 -17.31 -2.42 13.17
N ARG A 100 -18.08 -2.84 12.15
CA ARG A 100 -19.29 -3.68 12.35
C ARG A 100 -18.93 -5.05 12.91
N ILE A 101 -17.86 -5.69 12.39
CA ILE A 101 -17.37 -6.97 12.93
C ILE A 101 -17.01 -6.81 14.41
N ARG A 102 -16.24 -5.80 14.75
CA ARG A 102 -15.83 -5.50 16.14
C ARG A 102 -17.05 -5.28 17.04
N ALA A 103 -18.02 -4.49 16.60
CA ALA A 103 -19.23 -4.24 17.36
C ALA A 103 -20.01 -5.54 17.65
N ALA A 104 -20.13 -6.40 16.65
CA ALA A 104 -20.80 -7.71 16.78
C ALA A 104 -20.05 -8.64 17.76
N VAL A 105 -18.71 -8.70 17.67
CA VAL A 105 -17.86 -9.47 18.59
C VAL A 105 -17.97 -8.95 20.03
N THR A 106 -17.93 -7.62 20.20
CA THR A 106 -18.06 -6.97 21.52
C THR A 106 -19.44 -7.24 22.13
N ALA A 107 -20.49 -7.13 21.34
CA ALA A 107 -21.86 -7.41 21.79
C ALA A 107 -22.04 -8.88 22.22
N ALA A 108 -21.33 -9.81 21.61
CA ALA A 108 -21.30 -11.22 22.01
C ALA A 108 -20.45 -11.49 23.27
N GLY A 109 -19.70 -10.49 23.77
CA GLY A 109 -18.82 -10.64 24.96
C GLY A 109 -17.62 -11.54 24.73
N VAL A 110 -17.19 -11.73 23.47
CA VAL A 110 -16.06 -12.58 23.08
C VAL A 110 -14.80 -11.74 22.97
N GLN A 111 -13.67 -12.29 23.40
CA GLN A 111 -12.33 -11.75 23.13
C GLN A 111 -11.58 -12.75 22.21
N PRO A 112 -11.72 -12.61 20.88
CA PRO A 112 -11.20 -13.58 19.96
C PRO A 112 -9.67 -13.50 19.87
N THR A 113 -9.04 -14.65 19.75
CA THR A 113 -7.60 -14.82 19.53
C THR A 113 -7.28 -15.26 18.08
N ASN A 114 -8.31 -15.56 17.31
CA ASN A 114 -8.23 -15.96 15.90
C ASN A 114 -9.54 -15.65 15.15
N LEU A 115 -9.49 -15.69 13.81
CA LEU A 115 -10.66 -15.39 12.96
C LEU A 115 -11.79 -16.41 13.07
N SER A 116 -11.52 -17.65 13.48
CA SER A 116 -12.57 -18.65 13.72
C SER A 116 -13.41 -18.27 14.94
N GLU A 117 -12.80 -17.73 15.97
CA GLU A 117 -13.52 -17.21 17.14
C GLU A 117 -14.32 -15.95 16.82
N VAL A 118 -13.80 -15.07 15.94
CA VAL A 118 -14.54 -13.92 15.39
C VAL A 118 -15.82 -14.41 14.69
N ALA A 119 -15.68 -15.36 13.76
CA ALA A 119 -16.81 -15.92 13.01
C ALA A 119 -17.82 -16.66 13.93
N SER A 120 -17.35 -17.24 15.03
CA SER A 120 -18.19 -17.97 15.99
C SER A 120 -18.90 -17.06 16.99
N ALA A 121 -18.54 -15.78 17.07
CA ALA A 121 -19.09 -14.83 18.02
C ALA A 121 -20.57 -14.53 17.75
N SER A 122 -20.93 -14.33 16.49
CA SER A 122 -22.33 -14.15 16.05
C SER A 122 -22.48 -14.41 14.55
N PRO A 123 -23.73 -14.69 14.07
CA PRO A 123 -24.01 -14.80 12.65
C PRO A 123 -23.64 -13.52 11.85
N GLU A 124 -23.81 -12.35 12.44
CA GLU A 124 -23.45 -11.06 11.84
C GLU A 124 -21.95 -10.93 11.68
N ALA A 125 -21.16 -11.25 12.73
CA ALA A 125 -19.70 -11.22 12.66
C ALA A 125 -19.18 -12.20 11.59
N ALA A 126 -19.77 -13.39 11.49
CA ALA A 126 -19.43 -14.37 10.47
C ALA A 126 -19.72 -13.85 9.06
N ALA A 127 -20.89 -13.26 8.82
CA ALA A 127 -21.30 -12.75 7.52
C ALA A 127 -20.42 -11.58 7.05
N GLU A 128 -20.18 -10.61 7.93
CA GLU A 128 -19.32 -9.45 7.64
C GLU A 128 -17.85 -9.87 7.39
N LEU A 129 -17.30 -10.77 8.22
CA LEU A 129 -15.95 -11.30 8.04
C LEU A 129 -15.83 -12.06 6.70
N TYR A 130 -16.80 -12.89 6.36
CA TYR A 130 -16.83 -13.58 5.08
C TYR A 130 -16.88 -12.60 3.90
N ALA A 131 -17.75 -11.60 3.96
CA ALA A 131 -17.87 -10.58 2.92
C ALA A 131 -16.56 -9.79 2.76
N TYR A 132 -15.93 -9.42 3.87
CA TYR A 132 -14.64 -8.73 3.89
C TYR A 132 -13.54 -9.57 3.23
N LEU A 133 -13.36 -10.81 3.67
CA LEU A 133 -12.33 -11.71 3.13
C LEU A 133 -12.61 -12.13 1.69
N ARG A 134 -13.89 -12.22 1.28
CA ARG A 134 -14.24 -12.51 -0.10
C ARG A 134 -13.74 -11.44 -1.08
N GLN A 135 -13.75 -10.18 -0.68
CA GLN A 135 -13.30 -9.09 -1.54
C GLN A 135 -11.82 -8.73 -1.38
N ARG A 136 -11.22 -9.07 -0.24
CA ARG A 136 -9.88 -8.61 0.12
C ARG A 136 -8.90 -9.73 0.45
N GLY A 137 -9.39 -10.92 0.76
CA GLY A 137 -8.56 -12.04 1.19
C GLY A 137 -7.52 -12.48 0.16
N SER A 138 -7.82 -12.39 -1.13
CA SER A 138 -6.89 -12.74 -2.19
C SER A 138 -6.06 -11.56 -2.71
N VAL A 139 -6.18 -10.37 -2.13
CA VAL A 139 -5.38 -9.19 -2.48
C VAL A 139 -4.01 -9.31 -1.82
N LEU A 140 -2.92 -9.08 -2.57
CA LEU A 140 -1.58 -8.94 -1.98
C LEU A 140 -1.57 -7.70 -1.08
N TYR A 141 -1.07 -7.83 0.14
CA TYR A 141 -1.07 -6.71 1.07
C TYR A 141 0.31 -6.06 1.30
N ALA A 142 1.39 -6.71 0.84
CA ALA A 142 2.76 -6.25 1.07
C ALA A 142 3.49 -5.80 -0.21
N GLY A 143 2.80 -5.63 -1.33
CA GLY A 143 3.37 -5.19 -2.61
C GLY A 143 2.93 -6.07 -3.78
N TYR A 144 3.65 -5.96 -4.91
CA TYR A 144 3.31 -6.65 -6.17
C TYR A 144 4.12 -7.93 -6.41
N ASP A 145 5.01 -8.32 -5.51
CA ASP A 145 5.81 -9.53 -5.67
C ASP A 145 4.97 -10.77 -5.34
N LEU A 146 5.00 -11.77 -6.23
CA LEU A 146 4.22 -13.00 -6.08
C LEU A 146 4.61 -13.84 -4.85
N ASP A 147 5.77 -13.61 -4.26
CA ASP A 147 6.14 -14.25 -2.99
C ASP A 147 5.60 -13.52 -1.75
N SER A 148 5.00 -12.33 -1.93
CA SER A 148 4.31 -11.62 -0.86
C SER A 148 2.96 -12.27 -0.55
N PRO A 149 2.59 -12.41 0.75
CA PRO A 149 1.34 -13.06 1.12
C PRO A 149 0.12 -12.22 0.70
N THR A 150 -1.01 -12.91 0.50
CA THR A 150 -2.32 -12.28 0.43
C THR A 150 -2.84 -11.96 1.83
N LEU A 151 -3.80 -11.05 1.93
CA LEU A 151 -4.43 -10.73 3.22
C LEU A 151 -5.07 -11.96 3.89
N GLY A 152 -5.61 -12.90 3.11
CA GLY A 152 -6.18 -14.15 3.61
C GLY A 152 -5.14 -15.12 4.19
N GLU A 153 -3.88 -15.03 3.73
CA GLU A 153 -2.76 -15.79 4.29
C GLU A 153 -2.18 -15.14 5.57
N ALA A 154 -2.66 -13.95 5.95
CA ALA A 154 -2.24 -13.20 7.12
C ALA A 154 -3.40 -12.99 8.12
N PRO A 155 -4.00 -14.06 8.69
CA PRO A 155 -5.17 -13.95 9.57
C PRO A 155 -4.92 -13.13 10.84
N ALA A 156 -3.68 -13.08 11.32
CA ALA A 156 -3.30 -12.24 12.47
C ALA A 156 -3.46 -10.74 12.16
N VAL A 157 -3.11 -10.33 10.93
CA VAL A 157 -3.28 -8.96 10.44
C VAL A 157 -4.75 -8.56 10.43
N VAL A 158 -5.60 -9.42 9.88
CA VAL A 158 -7.06 -9.18 9.84
C VAL A 158 -7.65 -9.12 11.24
N LEU A 159 -7.28 -10.08 12.11
CA LEU A 159 -7.77 -10.12 13.50
C LEU A 159 -7.48 -8.83 14.23
N ALA A 160 -6.27 -8.39 14.15
CA ALA A 160 -5.87 -7.24 14.89
C ALA A 160 -6.41 -5.93 14.26
N SER A 161 -6.64 -5.84 12.93
CA SER A 161 -7.42 -4.76 12.32
C SER A 161 -8.87 -4.72 12.85
N ILE A 162 -9.45 -5.88 13.13
CA ILE A 162 -10.75 -5.97 13.80
C ILE A 162 -10.66 -5.46 15.24
N LEU A 163 -9.61 -5.81 15.97
CA LEU A 163 -9.45 -5.51 17.40
C LEU A 163 -8.92 -4.10 17.67
N SER A 164 -8.18 -3.49 16.74
CA SER A 164 -7.69 -2.12 16.88
C SER A 164 -8.89 -1.19 17.09
N GLY A 165 -8.89 -0.46 18.22
CA GLY A 165 -10.02 0.34 18.67
C GLY A 165 -10.38 1.52 17.79
N ASP A 166 -9.56 1.81 16.78
CA ASP A 166 -9.70 3.02 15.99
C ASP A 166 -10.67 2.84 14.82
N THR A 167 -11.91 3.31 15.05
CA THR A 167 -12.93 3.53 14.00
C THR A 167 -13.00 5.00 13.60
N THR A 168 -12.22 5.88 14.23
CA THR A 168 -12.20 7.30 13.93
C THR A 168 -11.38 7.51 12.67
N GLY A 169 -12.04 7.36 11.53
CA GLY A 169 -11.48 7.82 10.28
C GLY A 169 -11.49 9.33 10.19
N PRO A 170 -10.84 9.90 9.15
CA PRO A 170 -10.92 11.32 8.91
C PRO A 170 -12.39 11.75 8.88
N ASP A 171 -12.71 12.69 9.72
CA ASP A 171 -14.05 13.28 9.76
C ASP A 171 -14.27 14.09 8.47
N PRO A 172 -15.22 13.71 7.61
CA PRO A 172 -15.53 14.49 6.42
C PRO A 172 -15.84 15.95 6.74
N ASP A 173 -16.43 16.22 7.91
CA ASP A 173 -16.70 17.60 8.39
C ASP A 173 -15.41 18.37 8.68
N GLU A 174 -14.33 17.69 9.10
CA GLU A 174 -13.02 18.32 9.29
C GLU A 174 -12.34 18.62 7.95
N ALA A 175 -12.44 17.74 6.97
CA ALA A 175 -11.97 17.99 5.62
C ALA A 175 -12.68 19.18 4.97
N ASP A 176 -13.99 19.32 5.18
CA ASP A 176 -14.77 20.45 4.70
C ASP A 176 -14.43 21.77 5.42
N LYS A 177 -14.19 21.72 6.73
CA LYS A 177 -13.69 22.87 7.50
C LYS A 177 -12.30 23.31 7.01
N ALA A 178 -11.39 22.36 6.80
CA ALA A 178 -10.07 22.63 6.25
C ALA A 178 -10.18 23.28 4.87
N ALA A 179 -11.02 22.74 4.00
CA ALA A 179 -11.28 23.32 2.67
C ALA A 179 -11.81 24.74 2.73
N ALA A 180 -12.73 25.03 3.65
CA ALA A 180 -13.26 26.39 3.85
C ALA A 180 -12.18 27.38 4.32
N VAL A 181 -11.30 26.95 5.24
CA VAL A 181 -10.17 27.77 5.72
C VAL A 181 -9.18 28.07 4.59
N LEU A 182 -8.82 27.07 3.78
CA LEU A 182 -7.90 27.26 2.66
C LEU A 182 -8.53 28.16 1.57
N ARG A 183 -9.81 27.98 1.29
CA ARG A 183 -10.56 28.80 0.33
C ARG A 183 -10.51 30.29 0.65
N GLU A 184 -10.54 30.69 1.93
CA GLU A 184 -10.41 32.09 2.34
C GLU A 184 -9.01 32.66 2.07
N GLN A 185 -7.97 31.83 1.99
CA GLN A 185 -6.61 32.23 1.65
C GLN A 185 -6.42 32.38 0.13
N VAL A 186 -7.28 31.74 -0.68
CA VAL A 186 -7.26 31.88 -2.15
C VAL A 186 -7.79 33.24 -2.57
N PRO A 187 -7.12 33.92 -3.53
CA PRO A 187 -7.63 35.20 -4.10
C PRO A 187 -9.09 35.06 -4.55
N GLU A 188 -9.91 36.05 -4.29
CA GLU A 188 -11.36 36.00 -4.57
C GLU A 188 -11.67 35.64 -6.02
N ALA A 189 -10.89 36.12 -6.97
CA ALA A 189 -11.04 35.83 -8.40
C ALA A 189 -10.80 34.33 -8.74
N ASP A 190 -10.05 33.62 -7.93
CA ASP A 190 -9.65 32.22 -8.17
C ASP A 190 -10.46 31.21 -7.33
N ARG A 191 -11.31 31.64 -6.42
CA ARG A 191 -12.08 30.77 -5.53
C ARG A 191 -12.94 29.75 -6.28
N THR A 192 -13.53 30.17 -7.40
CA THR A 192 -14.30 29.23 -8.25
C THR A 192 -13.41 28.17 -8.88
N ARG A 193 -12.17 28.53 -9.27
CA ARG A 193 -11.16 27.58 -9.77
C ARG A 193 -10.75 26.59 -8.67
N PHE A 194 -10.51 27.07 -7.45
CA PHE A 194 -10.22 26.23 -6.29
C PHE A 194 -11.34 25.23 -6.03
N ASP A 195 -12.59 25.71 -5.96
CA ASP A 195 -13.76 24.85 -5.71
C ASP A 195 -13.88 23.72 -6.77
N GLY A 196 -13.65 24.06 -8.04
CA GLY A 196 -13.67 23.09 -9.14
C GLY A 196 -12.55 22.06 -9.04
N LEU A 197 -11.30 22.49 -8.80
CA LEU A 197 -10.15 21.60 -8.67
C LEU A 197 -10.27 20.68 -7.45
N LEU A 198 -10.77 21.20 -6.32
CA LEU A 198 -11.01 20.39 -5.13
C LEU A 198 -12.09 19.33 -5.38
N ALA A 199 -13.19 19.68 -6.06
CA ALA A 199 -14.23 18.73 -6.42
C ALA A 199 -13.69 17.63 -7.34
N ASP A 200 -12.92 17.98 -8.38
CA ASP A 200 -12.31 17.02 -9.30
C ASP A 200 -11.31 16.09 -8.58
N ALA A 201 -10.49 16.65 -7.69
CA ALA A 201 -9.53 15.86 -6.89
C ALA A 201 -10.25 14.87 -5.95
N ARG A 202 -11.29 15.31 -5.24
CA ARG A 202 -12.11 14.43 -4.39
C ARG A 202 -12.80 13.33 -5.20
N GLU A 203 -13.30 13.66 -6.40
CA GLU A 203 -13.92 12.67 -7.27
C GLU A 203 -12.92 11.60 -7.75
N ALA A 204 -11.66 11.97 -7.94
CA ALA A 204 -10.60 11.07 -8.37
C ALA A 204 -10.13 10.09 -7.29
N MET A 205 -10.33 10.40 -6.00
CA MET A 205 -9.81 9.60 -4.88
C MET A 205 -10.27 8.14 -4.91
N ASP A 206 -11.51 7.89 -5.30
CA ASP A 206 -12.05 6.52 -5.41
C ASP A 206 -11.28 5.69 -6.46
N LEU A 207 -11.05 6.26 -7.64
CA LEU A 207 -10.25 5.62 -8.68
C LEU A 207 -8.79 5.44 -8.22
N ARG A 208 -8.20 6.45 -7.58
CA ARG A 208 -6.82 6.40 -7.09
C ARG A 208 -6.62 5.24 -6.11
N ASP A 209 -7.54 5.08 -5.16
CA ASP A 209 -7.39 4.10 -4.10
C ASP A 209 -7.76 2.66 -4.55
N ASP A 210 -8.65 2.53 -5.53
CA ASP A 210 -9.07 1.24 -6.08
C ASP A 210 -8.18 0.72 -7.21
N ASN A 211 -7.45 1.60 -7.93
CA ASN A 211 -6.72 1.21 -9.13
C ASN A 211 -5.70 0.10 -8.84
N GLY A 212 -4.81 0.27 -7.85
CA GLY A 212 -3.85 -0.76 -7.44
C GLY A 212 -4.53 -2.07 -6.99
N PRO A 213 -5.35 -2.01 -5.92
CA PRO A 213 -6.01 -3.20 -5.37
C PRO A 213 -6.79 -4.03 -6.39
N ILE A 214 -7.56 -3.41 -7.27
CA ILE A 214 -8.46 -4.13 -8.19
C ILE A 214 -7.75 -4.60 -9.46
N THR A 215 -6.82 -3.79 -9.99
CA THR A 215 -6.22 -4.05 -11.29
C THR A 215 -4.88 -4.79 -11.24
N ALA A 216 -4.19 -4.76 -10.09
CA ALA A 216 -2.87 -5.35 -9.92
C ALA A 216 -2.82 -6.34 -8.74
N GLU A 217 -3.04 -5.87 -7.51
CA GLU A 217 -2.80 -6.67 -6.30
C GLU A 217 -3.71 -7.89 -6.20
N TRP A 218 -5.01 -7.76 -6.52
CA TRP A 218 -5.94 -8.89 -6.50
C TRP A 218 -5.62 -9.92 -7.60
N PRO A 219 -5.46 -9.56 -8.89
CA PRO A 219 -5.05 -10.53 -9.91
C PRO A 219 -3.69 -11.19 -9.63
N CYS A 220 -2.71 -10.45 -9.08
CA CYS A 220 -1.45 -11.03 -8.62
C CYS A 220 -1.65 -12.04 -7.49
N GLY A 221 -2.50 -11.73 -6.52
CA GLY A 221 -2.83 -12.65 -5.44
C GLY A 221 -3.54 -13.92 -5.93
N LEU A 222 -4.43 -13.82 -6.91
CA LEU A 222 -5.04 -14.99 -7.55
C LEU A 222 -3.98 -15.87 -8.22
N LEU A 223 -3.05 -15.25 -8.95
CA LEU A 223 -1.92 -15.97 -9.57
C LEU A 223 -1.07 -16.66 -8.50
N ARG A 224 -0.73 -15.96 -7.41
CA ARG A 224 0.01 -16.54 -6.28
C ARG A 224 -0.67 -17.79 -5.74
N LEU A 225 -1.96 -17.73 -5.44
CA LEU A 225 -2.69 -18.86 -4.88
C LEU A 225 -2.73 -20.06 -5.83
N ALA A 226 -2.92 -19.84 -7.13
CA ALA A 226 -2.88 -20.88 -8.14
C ALA A 226 -1.47 -21.49 -8.29
N MET A 227 -0.43 -20.65 -8.26
CA MET A 227 0.96 -21.09 -8.28
C MET A 227 1.32 -21.91 -7.04
N LEU A 228 0.90 -21.53 -5.85
CA LEU A 228 1.13 -22.30 -4.63
C LEU A 228 0.46 -23.67 -4.67
N GLU A 229 -0.74 -23.79 -5.24
CA GLU A 229 -1.36 -25.11 -5.45
C GLU A 229 -0.56 -25.95 -6.43
N ALA A 230 -0.09 -25.38 -7.54
CA ALA A 230 0.82 -26.05 -8.47
C ALA A 230 2.12 -26.47 -7.76
N GLY A 231 2.71 -25.57 -6.96
CA GLY A 231 3.91 -25.85 -6.17
C GLY A 231 3.73 -27.01 -5.19
N ARG A 232 2.59 -27.04 -4.50
CA ARG A 232 2.23 -28.14 -3.59
C ARG A 232 2.16 -29.50 -4.32
N ARG A 233 1.56 -29.56 -5.51
CA ARG A 233 1.50 -30.78 -6.33
C ARG A 233 2.88 -31.20 -6.82
N LEU A 234 3.66 -30.27 -7.34
CA LEU A 234 5.02 -30.51 -7.81
C LEU A 234 5.95 -30.98 -6.68
N ALA A 235 5.84 -30.39 -5.49
CA ALA A 235 6.60 -30.86 -4.33
C ALA A 235 6.16 -32.25 -3.87
N SER A 236 4.86 -32.55 -3.86
CA SER A 236 4.33 -33.87 -3.50
C SER A 236 4.79 -34.98 -4.46
N SER A 237 5.05 -34.64 -5.73
CA SER A 237 5.62 -35.54 -6.73
C SER A 237 7.15 -35.58 -6.76
N GLY A 238 7.82 -34.85 -5.87
CA GLY A 238 9.29 -34.76 -5.78
C GLY A 238 9.96 -33.89 -6.84
N ARG A 239 9.19 -33.11 -7.58
CA ARG A 239 9.66 -32.20 -8.64
C ARG A 239 10.09 -30.84 -8.14
N LEU A 240 9.67 -30.45 -6.94
CA LEU A 240 10.16 -29.31 -6.18
C LEU A 240 10.68 -29.78 -4.82
N ARG A 241 11.67 -29.11 -4.26
CA ARG A 241 12.13 -29.31 -2.89
C ARG A 241 11.24 -28.60 -1.87
N ASP A 242 10.66 -27.47 -2.27
CA ASP A 242 9.76 -26.61 -1.51
C ASP A 242 8.64 -26.13 -2.43
N PRO A 243 7.36 -26.13 -2.00
CA PRO A 243 6.27 -25.56 -2.80
C PRO A 243 6.52 -24.13 -3.28
N ALA A 244 7.16 -23.29 -2.46
CA ALA A 244 7.46 -21.91 -2.80
C ALA A 244 8.49 -21.75 -3.94
N HIS A 245 9.26 -22.78 -4.27
CA HIS A 245 10.13 -22.77 -5.44
C HIS A 245 9.37 -22.68 -6.76
N VAL A 246 8.06 -22.83 -6.75
CA VAL A 246 7.18 -22.57 -7.90
C VAL A 246 7.30 -21.12 -8.42
N PHE A 247 7.64 -20.18 -7.56
CA PHE A 247 7.84 -18.77 -7.94
C PHE A 247 9.11 -18.53 -8.77
N GLU A 248 9.99 -19.51 -8.87
CA GLU A 248 11.17 -19.47 -9.71
C GLU A 248 10.91 -19.94 -11.16
N LEU A 249 9.73 -20.48 -11.43
CA LEU A 249 9.29 -20.84 -12.76
C LEU A 249 8.83 -19.59 -13.54
N ASP A 250 9.31 -19.44 -14.76
CA ASP A 250 8.81 -18.38 -15.64
C ASP A 250 7.41 -18.73 -16.19
N ARG A 251 6.80 -17.78 -16.91
CA ARG A 251 5.46 -17.94 -17.49
C ARG A 251 5.32 -19.08 -18.51
N TYR A 252 6.41 -19.58 -19.05
CA TYR A 252 6.44 -20.71 -20.00
C TYR A 252 6.76 -22.02 -19.29
N GLU A 253 7.66 -21.96 -18.29
CA GLU A 253 8.07 -23.10 -17.50
C GLU A 253 6.92 -23.61 -16.62
N LEU A 254 6.13 -22.71 -16.02
CA LEU A 254 5.07 -23.07 -15.07
C LEU A 254 3.99 -23.98 -15.69
N PRO A 255 3.35 -23.64 -16.81
CA PRO A 255 2.37 -24.55 -17.44
C PRO A 255 3.00 -25.87 -17.89
N ALA A 256 4.22 -25.81 -18.43
CA ALA A 256 4.95 -27.02 -18.84
C ALA A 256 5.28 -27.93 -17.67
N ALA A 257 5.73 -27.36 -16.54
CA ALA A 257 6.01 -28.10 -15.32
C ALA A 257 4.75 -28.77 -14.76
N VAL A 258 3.63 -28.07 -14.69
CA VAL A 258 2.34 -28.62 -14.26
C VAL A 258 1.88 -29.75 -15.20
N ALA A 259 2.07 -29.59 -16.51
CA ALA A 259 1.77 -30.62 -17.53
C ALA A 259 2.76 -31.78 -17.56
N GLY A 260 3.78 -31.81 -16.68
CA GLY A 260 4.68 -32.94 -16.54
C GLY A 260 6.04 -32.82 -17.23
N ALA A 261 6.40 -31.65 -17.80
CA ALA A 261 7.74 -31.43 -18.35
C ALA A 261 8.83 -31.62 -17.27
N PRO A 262 9.96 -32.32 -17.56
CA PRO A 262 10.95 -32.66 -16.53
C PRO A 262 11.84 -31.46 -16.12
N GLU A 263 11.95 -30.46 -16.96
CA GLU A 263 12.81 -29.28 -16.74
C GLU A 263 11.96 -28.01 -16.57
N PRO A 264 12.44 -27.04 -15.75
CA PRO A 264 13.66 -27.08 -14.92
C PRO A 264 13.53 -28.07 -13.76
N GLY A 265 14.66 -28.67 -13.33
CA GLY A 265 14.69 -29.65 -12.24
C GLY A 265 14.63 -29.00 -10.85
N ALA A 266 14.35 -29.82 -9.82
CA ALA A 266 14.22 -29.36 -8.44
C ALA A 266 15.49 -28.65 -7.91
N ASP A 267 16.67 -29.08 -8.34
CA ASP A 267 17.96 -28.51 -7.92
C ASP A 267 18.23 -27.15 -8.55
N ASP A 268 17.84 -26.99 -9.82
CA ASP A 268 17.93 -25.70 -10.50
C ASP A 268 17.00 -24.65 -9.86
N LEU A 269 15.75 -25.03 -9.60
CA LEU A 269 14.78 -24.15 -8.95
C LEU A 269 15.17 -23.78 -7.51
N ALA A 270 15.74 -24.75 -6.75
CA ALA A 270 16.28 -24.44 -5.43
C ALA A 270 17.48 -23.46 -5.50
N THR A 271 18.30 -23.57 -6.55
CA THR A 271 19.41 -22.63 -6.79
C THR A 271 18.90 -21.23 -7.16
N ARG A 272 17.87 -21.13 -8.03
CA ARG A 272 17.21 -19.86 -8.37
C ARG A 272 16.63 -19.20 -7.12
N ALA A 273 15.91 -19.95 -6.28
CA ALA A 273 15.34 -19.47 -5.02
C ALA A 273 16.40 -18.94 -4.05
N ALA A 274 17.52 -19.67 -3.87
CA ALA A 274 18.62 -19.22 -3.03
C ALA A 274 19.28 -17.95 -3.58
N ASN A 275 19.42 -17.83 -4.90
CA ASN A 275 19.95 -16.61 -5.54
C ASN A 275 19.00 -15.43 -5.34
N ARG A 276 17.70 -15.60 -5.51
CA ARG A 276 16.71 -14.54 -5.27
C ARG A 276 16.71 -14.09 -3.81
N ALA A 277 16.70 -15.05 -2.87
CA ALA A 277 16.79 -14.72 -1.45
C ALA A 277 18.05 -13.90 -1.13
N ARG A 278 19.22 -14.28 -1.69
CA ARG A 278 20.44 -13.50 -1.55
C ARG A 278 20.32 -12.12 -2.19
N GLN A 279 19.72 -12.00 -3.37
CA GLN A 279 19.54 -10.71 -4.05
C GLN A 279 18.67 -9.75 -3.22
N LYS A 280 17.64 -10.24 -2.53
CA LYS A 280 16.80 -9.44 -1.64
C LYS A 280 17.53 -8.85 -0.43
N THR A 281 18.70 -9.41 -0.07
CA THR A 281 19.54 -8.86 1.02
C THR A 281 20.60 -7.84 0.54
N LEU A 282 20.67 -7.59 -0.78
CA LEU A 282 21.61 -6.62 -1.32
C LEU A 282 21.01 -5.22 -1.29
N ASP A 283 21.85 -4.25 -0.95
CA ASP A 283 21.52 -2.84 -1.13
C ASP A 283 21.92 -2.41 -2.54
N PRO A 284 20.97 -2.24 -3.48
CA PRO A 284 21.31 -1.89 -4.85
C PRO A 284 21.77 -0.43 -4.92
N PRO A 285 22.73 -0.09 -5.81
CA PRO A 285 23.08 1.30 -6.07
C PRO A 285 21.88 2.03 -6.72
N ALA A 286 21.71 3.31 -6.42
CA ALA A 286 20.64 4.13 -6.98
C ALA A 286 20.65 4.16 -8.52
N THR A 287 21.87 4.10 -9.13
CA THR A 287 22.06 4.07 -10.59
C THR A 287 23.10 3.02 -10.99
N LEU A 288 22.92 2.42 -12.17
CA LEU A 288 23.96 1.61 -12.82
C LEU A 288 24.76 2.49 -13.78
N GLY A 289 25.90 3.02 -13.31
CA GLY A 289 26.73 3.97 -14.05
C GLY A 289 26.49 5.43 -13.62
N GLU A 290 26.93 6.36 -14.46
CA GLU A 290 26.67 7.79 -14.23
C GLU A 290 25.17 8.08 -14.47
N ALA A 291 24.57 8.86 -13.57
CA ALA A 291 23.18 9.29 -13.74
C ALA A 291 23.06 10.19 -14.99
N GLU A 292 22.21 9.80 -15.93
CA GLU A 292 21.90 10.63 -17.09
C GLU A 292 21.09 11.86 -16.65
N ALA A 293 21.48 13.04 -17.13
CA ALA A 293 20.72 14.24 -16.91
C ALA A 293 19.33 14.10 -17.55
N GLN A 294 18.28 14.29 -16.76
CA GLN A 294 16.91 14.29 -17.27
C GLN A 294 16.74 15.44 -18.27
N PRO A 295 16.12 15.22 -19.43
CA PRO A 295 15.82 16.31 -20.33
C PRO A 295 14.88 17.31 -19.64
N PRO A 296 15.12 18.63 -19.79
CA PRO A 296 14.24 19.61 -19.19
C PRO A 296 12.82 19.51 -19.75
N LEU A 297 11.81 19.71 -18.91
CA LEU A 297 10.40 19.54 -19.29
C LEU A 297 9.99 20.38 -20.48
N ASP A 298 10.58 21.55 -20.66
CA ASP A 298 10.37 22.45 -21.80
C ASP A 298 10.90 21.95 -23.15
N ALA A 299 11.74 20.90 -23.12
CA ALA A 299 12.16 20.19 -24.33
C ALA A 299 11.10 19.20 -24.86
N LEU A 300 10.06 18.90 -24.06
CA LEU A 300 8.96 18.02 -24.43
C LEU A 300 7.83 18.80 -25.14
N PRO A 301 7.06 18.19 -26.04
CA PRO A 301 5.83 18.78 -26.54
C PRO A 301 4.89 19.16 -25.37
N GLU A 302 4.26 20.33 -25.44
CA GLU A 302 3.49 20.92 -24.34
C GLU A 302 2.49 19.99 -23.67
N PRO A 303 1.67 19.17 -24.36
CA PRO A 303 0.77 18.22 -23.69
C PRO A 303 1.51 17.15 -22.87
N LEU A 304 2.69 16.70 -23.34
CA LEU A 304 3.50 15.72 -22.63
C LEU A 304 4.20 16.36 -21.44
N ALA A 305 4.76 17.56 -21.60
CA ALA A 305 5.38 18.33 -20.52
C ALA A 305 4.40 18.55 -19.37
N THR A 306 3.16 18.94 -19.67
CA THR A 306 2.10 19.13 -18.67
C THR A 306 1.78 17.82 -17.95
N THR A 307 1.58 16.72 -18.68
CA THR A 307 1.29 15.41 -18.08
C THR A 307 2.43 14.93 -17.18
N VAL A 308 3.67 15.02 -17.64
CA VAL A 308 4.85 14.64 -16.87
C VAL A 308 4.98 15.52 -15.62
N SER A 309 4.76 16.83 -15.73
CA SER A 309 4.79 17.73 -14.58
C SER A 309 3.77 17.36 -13.52
N LEU A 310 2.53 17.06 -13.91
CA LEU A 310 1.46 16.62 -12.98
C LEU A 310 1.86 15.32 -12.26
N VAL A 311 2.34 14.34 -13.00
CA VAL A 311 2.77 13.05 -12.44
C VAL A 311 3.96 13.25 -11.48
N LEU A 312 4.97 14.01 -11.88
CA LEU A 312 6.14 14.28 -11.04
C LEU A 312 5.75 15.04 -9.76
N THR A 313 4.79 15.97 -9.84
CA THR A 313 4.29 16.69 -8.66
C THR A 313 3.68 15.71 -7.64
N VAL A 314 2.82 14.79 -8.09
CA VAL A 314 2.21 13.80 -7.19
C VAL A 314 3.26 12.80 -6.68
N ILE A 315 4.18 12.35 -7.55
CA ILE A 315 5.28 11.44 -7.15
C ILE A 315 6.18 12.09 -6.09
N ALA A 316 6.50 13.37 -6.23
CA ALA A 316 7.27 14.10 -5.22
C ALA A 316 6.55 14.13 -3.87
N GLU A 317 5.22 14.37 -3.86
CA GLU A 317 4.40 14.34 -2.64
C GLU A 317 4.24 12.92 -2.06
N LEU A 318 4.40 11.87 -2.89
CA LEU A 318 4.50 10.48 -2.43
C LEU A 318 5.88 10.18 -1.80
N GLY A 319 6.87 11.09 -1.93
CA GLY A 319 8.23 10.90 -1.44
C GLY A 319 9.07 9.92 -2.25
N MET A 320 8.69 9.69 -3.52
CA MET A 320 9.43 8.83 -4.45
C MET A 320 10.39 9.62 -5.35
N GLY A 321 10.56 10.92 -5.11
CA GLY A 321 11.20 11.86 -6.04
C GLY A 321 12.65 12.25 -5.75
N GLU A 322 13.25 11.89 -4.62
CA GLU A 322 14.67 12.22 -4.32
C GLU A 322 15.36 11.06 -3.58
N LEU A 323 16.16 10.30 -4.33
CA LEU A 323 17.07 9.29 -3.78
C LEU A 323 18.53 9.76 -3.79
N ASP A 324 18.83 11.05 -4.02
CA ASP A 324 20.22 11.51 -4.19
C ASP A 324 20.62 12.63 -3.21
N GLY A 325 21.45 12.24 -2.23
CA GLY A 325 22.32 13.11 -1.48
C GLY A 325 23.39 12.29 -0.75
N PRO A 326 24.68 12.70 -0.77
CA PRO A 326 25.71 11.98 -0.04
C PRO A 326 25.43 12.03 1.47
N PRO A 327 25.78 10.97 2.24
CA PRO A 327 25.58 10.93 3.68
C PRO A 327 26.36 12.04 4.37
N VAL A 328 25.69 12.87 5.13
CA VAL A 328 26.29 13.93 5.94
C VAL A 328 25.90 13.65 7.40
N ASP A 329 26.81 13.92 8.32
CA ASP A 329 26.61 13.83 9.78
C ASP A 329 25.37 14.69 10.17
N ARG A 330 24.19 14.06 10.36
CA ARG A 330 22.88 14.73 10.27
C ARG A 330 21.96 14.45 11.46
N LEU A 331 22.33 14.87 12.62
CA LEU A 331 21.35 15.09 13.68
C LEU A 331 21.20 16.60 13.91
N PRO A 332 19.96 17.14 13.94
CA PRO A 332 18.67 16.44 13.82
C PRO A 332 18.33 16.00 12.41
N LEU A 333 17.73 14.81 12.27
CA LEU A 333 17.16 14.35 11.00
C LEU A 333 15.96 15.21 10.62
N THR A 334 15.80 15.46 9.33
CA THR A 334 14.68 16.27 8.82
C THR A 334 13.89 15.51 7.77
N GLY A 335 12.57 15.71 7.77
CA GLY A 335 11.63 15.14 6.82
C GLY A 335 10.30 15.87 6.87
N THR A 336 9.27 15.29 6.26
CA THR A 336 7.91 15.83 6.32
C THR A 336 7.26 15.43 7.64
N GLY A 337 6.87 16.41 8.45
CA GLY A 337 6.17 16.18 9.70
C GLY A 337 4.69 15.92 9.51
N ILE A 338 4.14 14.95 10.25
CA ILE A 338 2.74 14.56 10.27
C ILE A 338 2.24 14.59 11.71
N GLY A 339 1.22 15.38 11.98
CA GLY A 339 0.69 15.61 13.33
C GLY A 339 1.11 16.96 13.91
N THR A 340 0.71 17.22 15.14
CA THR A 340 0.89 18.55 15.79
C THR A 340 1.64 18.51 17.10
N GLU A 341 1.73 17.38 17.78
CA GLU A 341 2.36 17.29 19.10
C GLU A 341 3.63 16.44 19.02
N PRO A 342 4.76 16.93 19.58
CA PRO A 342 5.96 16.13 19.68
C PRO A 342 5.76 14.90 20.57
N PHE A 343 6.45 13.82 20.21
CA PHE A 343 6.44 12.58 20.99
C PHE A 343 7.86 12.11 21.29
N VAL A 344 8.09 11.65 22.52
CA VAL A 344 9.38 11.11 22.95
C VAL A 344 9.20 9.65 23.36
N GLY A 345 9.95 8.75 22.74
CA GLY A 345 9.87 7.32 22.99
C GLY A 345 11.17 6.59 22.69
N VAL A 346 11.14 5.28 22.89
CA VAL A 346 12.24 4.38 22.50
C VAL A 346 12.08 4.04 21.02
N ALA A 347 13.16 4.13 20.26
CA ALA A 347 13.20 3.77 18.86
C ALA A 347 13.27 2.25 18.70
N ARG A 348 12.37 1.70 17.89
CA ARG A 348 12.43 0.33 17.40
C ARG A 348 12.74 0.37 15.92
N VAL A 349 13.97 0.01 15.55
CA VAL A 349 14.41 -0.05 14.16
C VAL A 349 14.04 -1.41 13.58
N ALA A 350 13.32 -1.42 12.47
CA ALA A 350 12.89 -2.64 11.79
C ALA A 350 12.96 -2.48 10.26
N GLU A 351 13.49 -3.51 9.61
CA GLU A 351 13.65 -3.53 8.14
C GLU A 351 12.36 -3.88 7.40
N ASN A 352 11.43 -4.58 8.07
CA ASN A 352 10.15 -5.02 7.50
C ASN A 352 9.05 -5.12 8.56
N ALA A 353 7.82 -5.33 8.09
CA ALA A 353 6.63 -5.36 8.95
C ALA A 353 6.63 -6.55 9.93
N ASP A 354 7.14 -7.71 9.52
CA ASP A 354 7.19 -8.90 10.38
C ASP A 354 8.16 -8.68 11.54
N GLU A 355 9.34 -8.14 11.27
CA GLU A 355 10.31 -7.78 12.30
C GLU A 355 9.75 -6.71 13.25
N ALA A 356 9.07 -5.70 12.70
CA ALA A 356 8.43 -4.68 13.50
C ALA A 356 7.34 -5.27 14.41
N PHE A 357 6.52 -6.18 13.89
CA PHE A 357 5.47 -6.85 14.65
C PHE A 357 6.01 -7.70 15.79
N ASP A 358 7.11 -8.43 15.54
CA ASP A 358 7.72 -9.33 16.52
C ASP A 358 8.45 -8.60 17.66
N ARG A 359 8.94 -7.38 17.42
CA ARG A 359 9.86 -6.68 18.33
C ARG A 359 9.32 -5.41 18.96
N LEU A 360 8.34 -4.76 18.34
CA LEU A 360 7.83 -3.46 18.79
C LEU A 360 6.91 -3.63 20.00
N GLU A 361 7.17 -2.85 21.04
CA GLU A 361 6.30 -2.76 22.20
C GLU A 361 5.34 -1.55 22.09
N PRO A 362 4.10 -1.64 22.62
CA PRO A 362 3.15 -0.54 22.56
C PRO A 362 3.71 0.78 23.11
N GLY A 363 3.59 1.84 22.30
CA GLY A 363 4.08 3.18 22.65
C GLY A 363 5.53 3.45 22.27
N GLU A 364 6.25 2.52 21.67
CA GLU A 364 7.57 2.78 21.07
C GLU A 364 7.45 3.58 19.77
N ILE A 365 8.56 4.12 19.29
CA ILE A 365 8.66 4.80 18.00
C ILE A 365 9.21 3.84 16.99
N LEU A 366 8.42 3.51 15.96
CA LEU A 366 8.91 2.71 14.85
C LEU A 366 9.81 3.55 13.95
N VAL A 367 11.00 3.02 13.65
CA VAL A 367 11.92 3.55 12.65
C VAL A 367 12.08 2.51 11.56
N THR A 368 11.71 2.84 10.33
CA THR A 368 11.74 1.89 9.21
C THR A 368 12.07 2.62 7.90
N ARG A 369 12.44 1.87 6.86
CA ARG A 369 12.74 2.45 5.54
C ARG A 369 11.48 3.11 4.94
N THR A 370 10.41 2.36 4.83
CA THR A 370 9.09 2.80 4.34
C THR A 370 8.01 1.93 4.95
N THR A 371 6.76 2.34 4.85
CA THR A 371 5.64 1.49 5.27
C THR A 371 4.76 1.12 4.09
N SER A 372 4.12 -0.03 4.19
CA SER A 372 3.11 -0.55 3.28
C SER A 372 1.89 -1.02 4.09
N PRO A 373 0.80 -1.45 3.46
CA PRO A 373 -0.34 -2.03 4.17
C PRO A 373 0.02 -3.15 5.16
N ALA A 374 1.15 -3.83 5.00
CA ALA A 374 1.66 -4.82 5.95
C ALA A 374 1.94 -4.23 7.35
N TYR A 375 2.23 -2.94 7.44
CA TYR A 375 2.47 -2.25 8.71
C TYR A 375 1.19 -1.77 9.42
N ASN A 376 0.01 -1.88 8.80
CA ASN A 376 -1.23 -1.35 9.38
C ASN A 376 -1.46 -1.77 10.83
N MET A 377 -1.05 -2.99 11.14
CA MET A 377 -1.13 -3.57 12.48
C MET A 377 -0.14 -2.95 13.46
N VAL A 378 1.10 -2.87 13.03
CA VAL A 378 2.18 -2.31 13.82
C VAL A 378 1.88 -0.84 14.13
N LEU A 379 1.34 -0.11 13.15
CA LEU A 379 1.03 1.31 13.29
C LEU A 379 -0.05 1.60 14.34
N THR A 380 -0.90 0.63 14.68
CA THR A 380 -1.86 0.79 15.80
C THR A 380 -1.22 0.69 17.18
N LEU A 381 0.03 0.24 17.27
CA LEU A 381 0.76 0.04 18.52
C LEU A 381 1.79 1.15 18.79
N VAL A 382 2.23 1.87 17.75
CA VAL A 382 3.31 2.84 17.86
C VAL A 382 2.87 4.12 18.59
N GLY A 383 3.77 4.71 19.35
CA GLY A 383 3.61 6.05 19.90
C GLY A 383 4.10 7.15 18.94
N GLY A 384 4.94 6.79 17.96
CA GLY A 384 5.46 7.66 16.92
C GLY A 384 6.03 6.87 15.74
N LEU A 385 6.25 7.54 14.60
CA LEU A 385 6.77 6.92 13.39
C LEU A 385 7.86 7.78 12.75
N VAL A 386 8.94 7.13 12.30
CA VAL A 386 9.96 7.74 11.47
C VAL A 386 10.19 6.84 10.25
N THR A 387 10.13 7.39 9.04
CA THR A 387 10.49 6.64 7.84
C THR A 387 11.61 7.32 7.07
N ALA A 388 12.54 6.50 6.55
CA ALA A 388 13.63 7.01 5.70
C ALA A 388 13.10 7.53 4.36
N GLU A 389 12.10 6.86 3.81
CA GLU A 389 11.44 7.20 2.55
C GLU A 389 9.98 7.59 2.81
N GLY A 390 9.41 8.31 1.85
CA GLY A 390 8.01 8.71 1.88
C GLY A 390 7.81 10.21 1.96
N GLY A 391 6.68 10.68 1.43
CA GLY A 391 6.26 12.07 1.46
C GLY A 391 4.85 12.22 2.05
N PRO A 392 4.24 13.40 1.92
CA PRO A 392 2.94 13.71 2.52
C PRO A 392 1.78 12.81 2.10
N MET A 393 1.92 12.10 0.98
CA MET A 393 0.92 11.14 0.47
C MET A 393 1.36 9.68 0.64
N SER A 394 2.51 9.41 1.23
CA SER A 394 2.96 8.03 1.47
C SER A 394 2.01 7.29 2.41
N HIS A 395 2.01 5.97 2.34
CA HIS A 395 1.25 5.12 3.25
C HIS A 395 1.51 5.48 4.73
N ALA A 396 2.79 5.71 5.09
CA ALA A 396 3.18 6.18 6.42
C ALA A 396 2.47 7.49 6.81
N ALA A 397 2.48 8.48 5.92
CA ALA A 397 1.90 9.78 6.17
C ALA A 397 0.37 9.74 6.27
N VAL A 398 -0.27 8.98 5.38
CA VAL A 398 -1.73 8.82 5.37
C VAL A 398 -2.20 8.16 6.66
N LEU A 399 -1.62 7.01 7.02
CA LEU A 399 -2.01 6.30 8.25
C LEU A 399 -1.66 7.06 9.51
N SER A 400 -0.53 7.79 9.53
CA SER A 400 -0.20 8.63 10.68
C SER A 400 -1.23 9.74 10.92
N ARG A 401 -1.78 10.34 9.85
CA ARG A 401 -2.90 11.30 9.99
C ARG A 401 -4.17 10.63 10.47
N GLU A 402 -4.49 9.46 9.90
CA GLU A 402 -5.71 8.73 10.25
C GLU A 402 -5.69 8.19 11.68
N LEU A 403 -4.52 7.76 12.16
CA LEU A 403 -4.36 7.20 13.51
C LEU A 403 -3.88 8.23 14.54
N GLY A 404 -3.70 9.49 14.16
CA GLY A 404 -3.20 10.53 15.07
C GLY A 404 -1.76 10.31 15.56
N ILE A 405 -0.96 9.54 14.82
CA ILE A 405 0.42 9.21 15.18
C ILE A 405 1.35 10.36 14.80
N PRO A 406 2.11 10.94 15.76
CA PRO A 406 3.16 11.89 15.43
C PRO A 406 4.25 11.22 14.60
N ALA A 407 4.50 11.75 13.39
CA ALA A 407 5.45 11.14 12.48
C ALA A 407 6.35 12.16 11.77
N VAL A 408 7.53 11.69 11.37
CA VAL A 408 8.40 12.35 10.40
C VAL A 408 8.71 11.33 9.30
N VAL A 409 8.25 11.62 8.10
CA VAL A 409 8.42 10.75 6.93
C VAL A 409 9.41 11.36 5.94
N GLY A 410 10.14 10.51 5.19
CA GLY A 410 11.15 10.98 4.24
C GLY A 410 12.36 11.61 4.94
N ALA A 411 12.89 10.96 5.97
CA ALA A 411 14.14 11.30 6.63
C ALA A 411 15.23 10.29 6.18
N PRO A 412 15.99 10.53 5.08
CA PRO A 412 16.74 9.49 4.37
C PRO A 412 17.76 8.75 5.22
N ASP A 413 18.34 9.42 6.20
CA ASP A 413 19.38 8.85 7.07
C ASP A 413 18.80 8.20 8.36
N ALA A 414 17.48 8.05 8.49
CA ALA A 414 16.85 7.55 9.72
C ALA A 414 17.36 6.15 10.09
N MET A 415 17.43 5.22 9.12
CA MET A 415 17.86 3.84 9.37
C MET A 415 19.34 3.72 9.74
N SER A 416 20.17 4.66 9.33
CA SER A 416 21.62 4.65 9.60
C SER A 416 22.03 5.49 10.80
N SER A 417 21.20 6.47 11.18
CA SER A 417 21.52 7.46 12.22
C SER A 417 20.86 7.19 13.56
N ILE A 418 19.79 6.38 13.57
CA ILE A 418 19.07 5.99 14.79
C ILE A 418 19.39 4.53 15.09
N ALA A 419 19.91 4.25 16.27
CA ALA A 419 20.13 2.89 16.72
C ALA A 419 18.88 2.32 17.41
N ASP A 420 18.69 1.00 17.29
CA ASP A 420 17.62 0.30 18.01
C ASP A 420 17.79 0.49 19.52
N GLY A 421 16.73 0.93 20.19
CA GLY A 421 16.75 1.25 21.61
C GLY A 421 17.11 2.70 21.96
N ASP A 422 17.49 3.54 21.01
CA ASP A 422 17.73 4.96 21.23
C ASP A 422 16.46 5.64 21.78
N ARG A 423 16.63 6.61 22.65
CA ARG A 423 15.55 7.49 23.06
C ARG A 423 15.51 8.69 22.12
N ILE A 424 14.43 8.81 21.34
CA ILE A 424 14.30 9.85 20.33
C ILE A 424 13.06 10.71 20.55
N GLU A 425 13.10 11.94 20.08
CA GLU A 425 11.97 12.84 19.95
C GLU A 425 11.60 13.00 18.49
N VAL A 426 10.34 12.76 18.15
CA VAL A 426 9.70 13.05 16.89
C VAL A 426 8.94 14.35 17.05
N ASP A 427 9.35 15.42 16.34
CA ASP A 427 8.68 16.72 16.32
C ASP A 427 8.04 16.96 14.95
N PRO A 428 6.75 16.64 14.80
CA PRO A 428 6.05 16.80 13.52
C PRO A 428 5.90 18.26 13.09
N ARG A 429 5.82 19.22 14.03
CA ARG A 429 5.71 20.64 13.68
C ARG A 429 6.97 21.17 13.00
N ALA A 430 8.11 20.71 13.45
CA ALA A 430 9.41 21.10 12.91
C ALA A 430 9.88 20.14 11.78
N GLY A 431 9.18 19.02 11.55
CA GLY A 431 9.62 17.97 10.64
C GLY A 431 10.97 17.40 11.04
N ARG A 432 11.21 17.18 12.35
CA ARG A 432 12.54 16.80 12.86
C ARG A 432 12.49 15.61 13.80
N VAL A 433 13.58 14.84 13.75
CA VAL A 433 13.85 13.77 14.71
C VAL A 433 15.20 14.01 15.34
N ARG A 434 15.29 13.84 16.66
CA ARG A 434 16.55 13.97 17.40
C ARG A 434 16.69 12.91 18.48
N VAL A 435 17.91 12.46 18.73
CA VAL A 435 18.21 11.62 19.90
C VAL A 435 18.21 12.48 21.15
N VAL A 436 17.55 12.04 22.21
CA VAL A 436 17.31 12.78 23.46
C VAL A 436 17.87 12.06 24.69
N GLY A 437 19.05 11.49 24.60
CA GLY A 437 19.81 11.00 25.76
C GLY A 437 19.91 9.53 25.89
#